data_b01b8bc02a45e6088d9eb7d1616cbe56
#
_entry.id   b01b8bc02a45e6088d9eb7d1616cbe56
#
_cell.length_a   1.000
_cell.length_b   1.000
_cell.length_c   1.000
_cell.angle_alpha   90.00
_cell.angle_beta   90.00
_cell.angle_gamma   90.00
#
_symmetry.space_group_name_H-M   'P 1'
#
loop_
_entity.id
_entity.type
_entity.pdbx_description
1 polymer ?
#
loop_
_entity_poly.entity_id
_entity_poly.type
_entity_poly.pdbx_seq_one_letter_code
_entity_poly.pdbx_strand_id
1 'polypeptide(L)'
;MTPKLCWLEPGFGDVMAARLVLPLGSATDPSGKEGLHQLLAGSLTRGCGGLDARSFAEWIENQGASLRCEAGDDHLQIVLKGVGRDRHDLLPQLLEMVEQPTANCEQISLERDLNLQTLQRLEEDPFSRAQDRLRQLLFGDGPYGHDPLGT
;
A
#
# COMPACT_ATOMS: atom_id res chain seq x y z
N MET A 1 18.47 -2.17 8.11
CA MET A 1 17.82 -3.48 8.38
C MET A 1 18.07 -4.36 7.15
N THR A 2 18.63 -5.55 7.28
CA THR A 2 18.90 -6.40 6.10
C THR A 2 17.59 -7.10 5.70
N PRO A 3 17.12 -6.99 4.45
CA PRO A 3 15.90 -7.66 4.02
C PRO A 3 16.06 -9.18 4.11
N LYS A 4 15.05 -9.85 4.63
CA LYS A 4 14.98 -11.30 4.66
C LYS A 4 14.22 -11.78 3.42
N LEU A 5 14.94 -12.43 2.50
CA LEU A 5 14.33 -13.02 1.31
C LEU A 5 13.88 -14.46 1.61
N CYS A 6 12.64 -14.76 1.27
CA CYS A 6 12.11 -16.11 1.24
C CYS A 6 11.68 -16.41 -0.19
N TRP A 7 12.26 -17.46 -0.80
CA TRP A 7 11.94 -17.90 -2.15
C TRP A 7 11.23 -19.26 -2.09
N LEU A 8 10.10 -19.36 -2.76
CA LEU A 8 9.34 -20.61 -2.89
C LEU A 8 9.24 -20.96 -4.38
N GLU A 9 9.71 -22.15 -4.74
CA GLU A 9 9.59 -22.65 -6.10
C GLU A 9 8.12 -23.01 -6.42
N PRO A 10 7.58 -22.54 -7.54
CA PRO A 10 6.22 -22.90 -7.95
C PRO A 10 6.15 -24.36 -8.38
N GLY A 11 5.11 -25.06 -7.96
CA GLY A 11 4.90 -26.45 -8.35
C GLY A 11 4.45 -26.62 -9.80
N PHE A 12 3.64 -25.71 -10.34
CA PHE A 12 3.09 -25.77 -11.70
C PHE A 12 2.74 -24.37 -12.22
N GLY A 13 3.00 -24.15 -13.51
CA GLY A 13 2.64 -22.92 -14.22
C GLY A 13 3.72 -21.83 -14.18
N ASP A 14 3.55 -20.84 -15.06
CA ASP A 14 4.48 -19.70 -15.20
C ASP A 14 3.90 -18.43 -14.55
N VAL A 15 3.36 -18.58 -13.33
CA VAL A 15 2.84 -17.46 -12.55
C VAL A 15 3.80 -17.14 -11.42
N MET A 16 4.15 -15.88 -11.29
CA MET A 16 4.95 -15.33 -10.18
C MET A 16 4.06 -14.49 -9.27
N ALA A 17 4.25 -14.63 -7.96
CA ALA A 17 3.76 -13.69 -6.97
C ALA A 17 4.93 -13.27 -6.07
N ALA A 18 5.11 -11.97 -5.91
CA ALA A 18 6.10 -11.41 -5.01
C ALA A 18 5.43 -10.47 -4.02
N ARG A 19 5.94 -10.45 -2.79
CA ARG A 19 5.46 -9.55 -1.73
C ARG A 19 6.65 -8.92 -1.01
N LEU A 20 6.68 -7.60 -1.02
CA LEU A 20 7.58 -6.82 -0.17
C LEU A 20 6.79 -6.36 1.05
N VAL A 21 7.29 -6.67 2.24
CA VAL A 21 6.65 -6.29 3.51
C VAL A 21 7.58 -5.36 4.26
N LEU A 22 7.08 -4.18 4.59
CA LEU A 22 7.78 -3.17 5.39
C LEU A 22 7.09 -3.08 6.76
N PRO A 23 7.83 -3.06 7.88
CA PRO A 23 7.27 -2.95 9.21
C PRO A 23 6.84 -1.49 9.52
N LEU A 24 5.93 -0.98 8.70
CA LEU A 24 5.37 0.37 8.73
C LEU A 24 3.86 0.24 8.56
N GLY A 25 3.08 0.79 9.45
CA GLY A 25 1.62 0.70 9.37
C GLY A 25 0.94 1.78 10.19
N SER A 26 -0.38 1.82 10.14
CA SER A 26 -1.16 2.88 10.79
C SER A 26 -0.91 2.98 12.31
N ALA A 27 -0.58 1.87 12.97
CA ALA A 27 -0.20 1.87 14.39
C ALA A 27 1.07 2.70 14.70
N THR A 28 1.85 3.04 13.69
CA THR A 28 3.05 3.89 13.81
C THR A 28 2.86 5.29 13.23
N ASP A 29 1.63 5.66 12.87
CA ASP A 29 1.31 7.01 12.44
C ASP A 29 1.60 8.00 13.58
N PRO A 30 2.26 9.13 13.30
CA PRO A 30 2.45 10.17 14.31
C PRO A 30 1.11 10.76 14.74
N SER A 31 0.99 11.05 16.03
CA SER A 31 -0.21 11.71 16.58
C SER A 31 -0.56 12.99 15.83
N GLY A 32 -1.81 13.12 15.39
CA GLY A 32 -2.32 14.20 14.54
C GLY A 32 -1.99 14.03 13.05
N LYS A 33 -1.49 12.85 12.65
CA LYS A 33 -1.24 12.46 11.26
C LYS A 33 -1.70 11.04 10.98
N GLU A 34 -2.77 10.65 11.65
CA GLU A 34 -3.42 9.35 11.44
C GLU A 34 -3.84 9.20 9.96
N GLY A 35 -3.58 8.05 9.36
CA GLY A 35 -3.77 7.81 7.93
C GLY A 35 -2.55 8.08 7.05
N LEU A 36 -1.40 8.48 7.64
CA LEU A 36 -0.18 8.76 6.89
C LEU A 36 0.30 7.54 6.11
N HIS A 37 0.34 6.36 6.72
CA HIS A 37 0.79 5.14 6.03
C HIS A 37 -0.19 4.68 4.96
N GLN A 38 -1.48 4.93 5.13
CA GLN A 38 -2.47 4.66 4.08
C GLN A 38 -2.27 5.59 2.88
N LEU A 39 -2.03 6.89 3.13
CA LEU A 39 -1.70 7.86 2.09
C LEU A 39 -0.39 7.50 1.39
N LEU A 40 0.62 7.06 2.13
CA LEU A 40 1.88 6.57 1.58
C LEU A 40 1.65 5.37 0.66
N ALA A 41 0.87 4.38 1.09
CA ALA A 41 0.56 3.18 0.30
C ALA A 41 -0.08 3.53 -1.05
N GLY A 42 -1.07 4.42 -1.07
CA GLY A 42 -1.68 4.93 -2.30
C GLY A 42 -0.68 5.68 -3.18
N SER A 43 0.13 6.54 -2.57
CA SER A 43 1.11 7.36 -3.30
C SER A 43 2.23 6.54 -3.94
N LEU A 44 2.67 5.43 -3.33
CA LEU A 44 3.71 4.56 -3.90
C LEU A 44 3.30 3.93 -5.24
N THR A 45 2.01 3.79 -5.50
CA THR A 45 1.52 3.27 -6.79
C THR A 45 1.44 4.33 -7.90
N ARG A 46 1.77 5.60 -7.58
CA ARG A 46 1.64 6.74 -8.49
C ARG A 46 2.91 7.06 -9.28
N GLY A 47 3.85 6.11 -9.36
CA GLY A 47 5.05 6.20 -10.17
C GLY A 47 6.33 5.90 -9.40
N CYS A 48 7.36 5.50 -10.11
CA CYS A 48 8.70 5.25 -9.57
C CYS A 48 9.74 5.32 -10.68
N GLY A 49 11.01 5.47 -10.31
CA GLY A 49 12.14 5.40 -11.24
C GLY A 49 12.09 6.40 -12.39
N GLY A 50 11.47 7.56 -12.17
CA GLY A 50 11.29 8.59 -13.20
C GLY A 50 10.05 8.41 -14.09
N LEU A 51 9.28 7.32 -13.91
CA LEU A 51 7.98 7.13 -14.55
C LEU A 51 6.89 7.86 -13.77
N ASP A 52 6.05 8.60 -14.46
CA ASP A 52 4.84 9.18 -13.87
C ASP A 52 3.76 8.11 -13.65
N ALA A 53 2.65 8.49 -13.00
CA ALA A 53 1.57 7.56 -12.64
C ALA A 53 1.00 6.79 -13.83
N ARG A 54 0.83 7.48 -14.97
CA ARG A 54 0.27 6.88 -16.18
C ARG A 54 1.26 5.93 -16.83
N SER A 55 2.48 6.38 -17.07
CA SER A 55 3.53 5.59 -17.71
C SER A 55 3.87 4.34 -16.87
N PHE A 56 3.85 4.48 -15.54
CA PHE A 56 4.08 3.35 -14.64
C PHE A 56 2.94 2.33 -14.70
N ALA A 57 1.68 2.77 -14.67
CA ALA A 57 0.52 1.88 -14.82
C ALA A 57 0.52 1.16 -16.18
N GLU A 58 0.75 1.89 -17.29
CA GLU A 58 0.87 1.32 -18.61
C GLU A 58 2.02 0.31 -18.71
N TRP A 59 3.15 0.57 -18.04
CA TRP A 59 4.27 -0.36 -18.02
C TRP A 59 3.88 -1.67 -17.29
N ILE A 60 3.26 -1.62 -16.12
CA ILE A 60 2.78 -2.80 -15.37
C ILE A 60 1.77 -3.60 -16.20
N GLU A 61 0.80 -2.93 -16.81
CA GLU A 61 -0.24 -3.58 -17.64
C GLU A 61 0.35 -4.26 -18.88
N ASN A 62 1.32 -3.63 -19.54
CA ASN A 62 2.00 -4.20 -20.72
C ASN A 62 2.80 -5.46 -20.39
N GLN A 63 3.27 -5.61 -19.14
CA GLN A 63 3.90 -6.85 -18.65
C GLN A 63 2.88 -7.93 -18.26
N GLY A 64 1.58 -7.67 -18.43
CA GLY A 64 0.53 -8.56 -17.94
C GLY A 64 0.57 -8.78 -16.43
N ALA A 65 1.09 -7.80 -15.71
CA ALA A 65 1.27 -7.85 -14.27
C ALA A 65 0.19 -7.04 -13.54
N SER A 66 0.03 -7.32 -12.26
CA SER A 66 -0.78 -6.52 -11.35
C SER A 66 0.03 -6.16 -10.12
N LEU A 67 -0.12 -4.92 -9.66
CA LEU A 67 0.60 -4.38 -8.52
C LEU A 67 -0.39 -3.70 -7.57
N ARG A 68 -0.22 -3.94 -6.26
CA ARG A 68 -0.99 -3.31 -5.21
C ARG A 68 -0.06 -2.91 -4.07
N CYS A 69 -0.37 -1.80 -3.45
CA CYS A 69 0.26 -1.38 -2.20
C CYS A 69 -0.85 -1.17 -1.17
N GLU A 70 -0.71 -1.77 -0.01
CA GLU A 70 -1.71 -1.76 1.06
C GLU A 70 -1.02 -1.48 2.40
N ALA A 71 -1.57 -0.60 3.19
CA ALA A 71 -1.15 -0.39 4.58
C ALA A 71 -2.13 -1.10 5.51
N GLY A 72 -1.59 -1.94 6.39
CA GLY A 72 -2.31 -2.48 7.53
C GLY A 72 -1.93 -1.73 8.80
N ASP A 73 -2.33 -2.27 9.95
CA ASP A 73 -1.97 -1.67 11.24
C ASP A 73 -0.46 -1.76 11.51
N ASP A 74 0.16 -2.92 11.25
CA ASP A 74 1.57 -3.18 11.61
C ASP A 74 2.53 -3.18 10.42
N HIS A 75 2.03 -3.22 9.20
CA HIS A 75 2.88 -3.34 8.04
C HIS A 75 2.27 -2.70 6.79
N LEU A 76 3.14 -2.22 5.94
CA LEU A 76 2.84 -1.85 4.57
C LEU A 76 3.35 -2.97 3.66
N GLN A 77 2.53 -3.41 2.73
CA GLN A 77 2.90 -4.46 1.78
C GLN A 77 2.70 -4.02 0.34
N ILE A 78 3.67 -4.35 -0.49
CA ILE A 78 3.56 -4.22 -1.94
C ILE A 78 3.45 -5.64 -2.51
N VAL A 79 2.37 -5.90 -3.24
CA VAL A 79 2.07 -7.21 -3.83
C VAL A 79 2.14 -7.08 -5.34
N LEU A 80 3.01 -7.87 -5.94
CA LEU A 80 3.18 -7.98 -7.39
C LEU A 80 2.78 -9.38 -7.83
N LYS A 81 1.98 -9.47 -8.89
CA LYS A 81 1.67 -10.72 -9.57
C LYS A 81 1.96 -10.54 -11.05
N GLY A 82 2.53 -11.55 -11.67
CA GLY A 82 2.87 -11.48 -13.10
C GLY A 82 3.29 -12.84 -13.63
N VAL A 83 3.87 -12.85 -14.82
CA VAL A 83 4.39 -14.05 -15.47
C VAL A 83 5.83 -14.29 -14.99
N GLY A 84 6.17 -15.53 -14.66
CA GLY A 84 7.45 -15.88 -14.06
C GLY A 84 8.66 -15.60 -14.96
N ARG A 85 8.49 -15.68 -16.28
CA ARG A 85 9.55 -15.32 -17.25
C ARG A 85 9.97 -13.85 -17.15
N ASP A 86 9.05 -12.95 -16.76
CA ASP A 86 9.28 -11.50 -16.72
C ASP A 86 9.79 -11.03 -15.33
N ARG A 87 10.13 -11.99 -14.44
CA ARG A 87 10.57 -11.71 -13.06
C ARG A 87 11.77 -10.77 -12.94
N HIS A 88 12.69 -10.83 -13.90
CA HIS A 88 13.92 -10.03 -13.89
C HIS A 88 13.66 -8.54 -14.14
N ASP A 89 12.56 -8.22 -14.82
CA ASP A 89 12.12 -6.86 -15.05
C ASP A 89 11.15 -6.39 -13.97
N LEU A 90 10.28 -7.29 -13.49
CA LEU A 90 9.22 -6.96 -12.53
C LEU A 90 9.73 -6.83 -11.08
N LEU A 91 10.63 -7.71 -10.62
CA LEU A 91 11.05 -7.70 -9.21
C LEU A 91 11.83 -6.44 -8.80
N PRO A 92 12.73 -5.86 -9.62
CA PRO A 92 13.41 -4.62 -9.27
C PRO A 92 12.44 -3.47 -9.03
N GLN A 93 11.29 -3.44 -9.71
CA GLN A 93 10.29 -2.39 -9.55
C GLN A 93 9.72 -2.31 -8.12
N LEU A 94 9.61 -3.43 -7.40
CA LEU A 94 9.19 -3.43 -6.00
C LEU A 94 10.13 -2.62 -5.10
N LEU A 95 11.43 -2.72 -5.36
CA LEU A 95 12.44 -1.97 -4.61
C LEU A 95 12.46 -0.51 -5.06
N GLU A 96 12.41 -0.27 -6.37
CA GLU A 96 12.42 1.07 -6.95
C GLU A 96 11.24 1.93 -6.49
N MET A 97 10.05 1.34 -6.32
CA MET A 97 8.90 2.04 -5.75
C MET A 97 9.17 2.62 -4.36
N VAL A 98 9.97 1.93 -3.55
CA VAL A 98 10.31 2.38 -2.20
C VAL A 98 11.50 3.33 -2.19
N GLU A 99 12.49 3.06 -3.04
CA GLU A 99 13.75 3.82 -3.08
C GLU A 99 13.63 5.12 -3.88
N GLN A 100 12.80 5.13 -4.94
CA GLN A 100 12.66 6.25 -5.87
C GLN A 100 11.19 6.53 -6.23
N PRO A 101 10.33 6.80 -5.24
CA PRO A 101 8.94 7.16 -5.53
C PRO A 101 8.88 8.51 -6.25
N THR A 102 8.02 8.61 -7.28
CA THR A 102 7.89 9.84 -8.10
C THR A 102 6.52 10.52 -7.95
N ALA A 103 5.74 10.15 -6.93
CA ALA A 103 4.47 10.83 -6.64
C ALA A 103 4.69 12.31 -6.39
N ASN A 104 4.09 13.17 -7.21
CA ASN A 104 4.11 14.62 -7.02
C ASN A 104 2.99 15.10 -6.09
N CYS A 105 3.00 16.38 -5.73
CA CYS A 105 2.00 16.96 -4.81
C CYS A 105 0.56 16.79 -5.31
N GLU A 106 0.33 16.83 -6.62
CA GLU A 106 -0.99 16.64 -7.22
C GLU A 106 -1.50 15.20 -7.02
N GLN A 107 -0.64 14.20 -7.23
CA GLN A 107 -0.97 12.79 -7.02
C GLN A 107 -1.22 12.47 -5.54
N ILE A 108 -0.41 13.06 -4.65
CA ILE A 108 -0.61 12.91 -3.19
C ILE A 108 -1.94 13.56 -2.76
N SER A 109 -2.27 14.74 -3.32
CA SER A 109 -3.56 15.39 -3.04
C SER A 109 -4.74 14.55 -3.53
N LEU A 110 -4.62 13.95 -4.72
CA LEU A 110 -5.64 13.06 -5.26
C LEU A 110 -5.85 11.84 -4.34
N GLU A 111 -4.77 11.19 -3.88
CA GLU A 111 -4.87 10.07 -2.94
C GLU A 111 -5.51 10.47 -1.62
N ARG A 112 -5.15 11.63 -1.09
CA ARG A 112 -5.80 12.17 0.12
C ARG A 112 -7.29 12.34 -0.08
N ASP A 113 -7.71 12.93 -1.21
CA ASP A 113 -9.13 13.15 -1.49
C ASP A 113 -9.90 11.84 -1.65
N LEU A 114 -9.27 10.80 -2.25
CA LEU A 114 -9.83 9.45 -2.33
C LEU A 114 -9.99 8.79 -0.95
N ASN A 115 -9.00 8.95 -0.06
CA ASN A 115 -9.06 8.45 1.31
C ASN A 115 -10.17 9.15 2.10
N LEU A 116 -10.30 10.47 1.98
CA LEU A 116 -11.37 11.23 2.62
C LEU A 116 -12.76 10.79 2.14
N GLN A 117 -12.94 10.56 0.83
CA GLN A 117 -14.19 10.02 0.30
C GLN A 117 -14.48 8.61 0.85
N THR A 118 -13.46 7.80 1.03
CA THR A 118 -13.59 6.45 1.60
C THR A 118 -14.00 6.54 3.06
N LEU A 119 -13.38 7.41 3.85
CA LEU A 119 -13.77 7.69 5.24
C LEU A 119 -15.23 8.10 5.34
N GLN A 120 -15.69 9.04 4.50
CA GLN A 120 -17.09 9.45 4.47
C GLN A 120 -18.05 8.28 4.23
N ARG A 121 -17.71 7.37 3.32
CA ARG A 121 -18.51 6.16 3.07
C ARG A 121 -18.55 5.22 4.26
N LEU A 122 -17.41 5.05 4.95
CA LEU A 122 -17.32 4.21 6.15
C LEU A 122 -18.15 4.79 7.31
N GLU A 123 -18.22 6.11 7.43
CA GLU A 123 -19.08 6.79 8.40
C GLU A 123 -20.59 6.54 8.16
N GLU A 124 -20.99 6.30 6.92
CA GLU A 124 -22.38 5.96 6.56
C GLU A 124 -22.70 4.48 6.79
N ASP A 125 -21.67 3.60 6.90
CA ASP A 125 -21.88 2.18 7.11
C ASP A 125 -21.96 1.83 8.61
N PRO A 126 -23.11 1.30 9.08
CA PRO A 126 -23.29 0.98 10.50
C PRO A 126 -22.29 -0.05 11.04
N PHE A 127 -21.86 -1.00 10.19
CA PHE A 127 -20.88 -2.01 10.59
C PHE A 127 -19.51 -1.39 10.83
N SER A 128 -19.03 -0.57 9.91
CA SER A 128 -17.75 0.15 10.02
C SER A 128 -17.74 1.06 11.26
N ARG A 129 -18.79 1.81 11.51
CA ARG A 129 -18.92 2.63 12.72
C ARG A 129 -18.88 1.81 14.00
N ALA A 130 -19.56 0.66 14.03
CA ALA A 130 -19.53 -0.22 15.20
C ALA A 130 -18.11 -0.78 15.41
N GLN A 131 -17.40 -1.14 14.36
CA GLN A 131 -16.03 -1.61 14.42
C GLN A 131 -15.09 -0.51 14.94
N ASP A 132 -15.18 0.71 14.45
CA ASP A 132 -14.38 1.85 14.94
C ASP A 132 -14.65 2.14 16.40
N ARG A 133 -15.92 2.11 16.79
CA ARG A 133 -16.26 2.29 18.22
C ARG A 133 -15.68 1.18 19.09
N LEU A 134 -15.69 -0.06 18.60
CA LEU A 134 -15.07 -1.18 19.30
C LEU A 134 -13.56 -0.99 19.42
N ARG A 135 -12.88 -0.57 18.34
CA ARG A 135 -11.43 -0.25 18.38
C ARG A 135 -11.12 0.80 19.44
N GLN A 136 -11.85 1.90 19.46
CA GLN A 136 -11.69 2.96 20.45
C GLN A 136 -11.89 2.46 21.90
N LEU A 137 -12.91 1.61 22.12
CA LEU A 137 -13.16 1.05 23.45
C LEU A 137 -12.08 0.07 23.92
N LEU A 138 -11.51 -0.71 23.00
CA LEU A 138 -10.48 -1.70 23.30
C LEU A 138 -9.09 -1.07 23.45
N PHE A 139 -8.74 -0.11 22.60
CA PHE A 139 -7.38 0.41 22.48
C PHE A 139 -7.23 1.87 22.94
N GLY A 140 -8.35 2.59 23.14
CA GLY A 140 -8.35 3.99 23.56
C GLY A 140 -7.54 4.88 22.61
N ASP A 141 -6.70 5.73 23.15
CA ASP A 141 -5.77 6.58 22.40
C ASP A 141 -4.48 5.85 21.98
N GLY A 142 -4.48 4.53 22.10
CA GLY A 142 -3.33 3.70 21.70
C GLY A 142 -3.20 3.55 20.18
N PRO A 143 -2.09 2.92 19.74
CA PRO A 143 -1.74 2.80 18.31
C PRO A 143 -2.80 2.15 17.44
N TYR A 144 -3.66 1.32 18.00
CA TYR A 144 -4.72 0.60 17.29
C TYR A 144 -6.12 1.20 17.51
N GLY A 145 -6.23 2.35 18.20
CA GLY A 145 -7.50 2.95 18.57
C GLY A 145 -8.16 3.79 17.48
N HIS A 146 -7.42 4.21 16.48
CA HIS A 146 -7.91 5.04 15.37
C HIS A 146 -8.17 4.21 14.10
N ASP A 147 -8.95 4.78 13.17
CA ASP A 147 -9.11 4.20 11.84
C ASP A 147 -7.78 4.26 11.07
N PRO A 148 -7.36 3.17 10.39
CA PRO A 148 -6.15 3.18 9.56
C PRO A 148 -6.14 4.21 8.43
N LEU A 149 -7.31 4.63 7.95
CA LEU A 149 -7.44 5.70 6.95
C LEU A 149 -7.22 7.10 7.52
N GLY A 150 -7.21 7.22 8.85
CA GLY A 150 -7.06 8.48 9.57
C GLY A 150 -8.36 9.01 10.15
N THR A 151 -8.34 10.27 10.53
CA THR A 151 -9.45 10.98 11.17
C THR A 151 -9.76 12.28 10.43
#